data_c8797d74d36f11218de333f95bfb2264
#
_entry.id   c8797d74d36f11218de333f95bfb2264
#
_cell.length_a   1.000
_cell.length_b   1.000
_cell.length_c   1.000
_cell.angle_alpha   90.00
_cell.angle_beta   90.00
_cell.angle_gamma   90.00
#
_symmetry.space_group_name_H-M   'P 1'
#
loop_
_entity.id
_entity.type
_entity.pdbx_description
1 polymer ?
#
loop_
_entity_poly.entity_id
_entity_poly.type
_entity_poly.pdbx_seq_one_letter_code
_entity_poly.pdbx_strand_id
1 'polypeptide(L)'
;MSKDLDNRYYISLNKDKIIFSCLNKENKISFTMSHILKNGLNNLFEDLEKFFIENLIDIEKSLKDFIKKIYIIFDIDNSLSAHLSIKYKLETEKINENKINELLTYIKNQFNKYSNDQKVIHMTVIRVLIDGKEKDLSLIRETADNLILEVKLECLKNQTVHLIKKLCSNYQISIEKILLANHLRHSYLHQTDNIVFSANKFLSGTSNNEVFWTTKKPIKYGFFEKFFNFFN
;
A
#
# COMPACT_ATOMS: atom_id res chain seq x y z
N MET A 1 -15.31 -20.38 -6.28
CA MET A 1 -16.26 -19.29 -6.62
C MET A 1 -15.85 -18.06 -5.82
N SER A 2 -15.21 -17.11 -6.45
CA SER A 2 -14.74 -15.86 -5.81
C SER A 2 -15.95 -14.94 -5.55
N LYS A 3 -16.33 -14.84 -4.30
CA LYS A 3 -17.26 -13.84 -3.76
C LYS A 3 -16.49 -12.57 -3.41
N ASP A 4 -15.87 -11.88 -4.34
CA ASP A 4 -15.18 -10.64 -4.01
C ASP A 4 -15.16 -9.67 -5.19
N LEU A 5 -16.36 -9.29 -5.64
CA LEU A 5 -16.56 -8.10 -6.45
C LEU A 5 -17.55 -7.18 -5.72
N ASP A 6 -17.24 -6.95 -4.43
CA ASP A 6 -18.01 -6.02 -3.62
C ASP A 6 -17.52 -4.60 -3.87
N ASN A 7 -18.36 -3.62 -3.52
CA ASN A 7 -18.00 -2.21 -3.57
C ASN A 7 -16.67 -1.96 -2.86
N ARG A 8 -15.88 -1.04 -3.39
CA ARG A 8 -14.62 -0.60 -2.76
C ARG A 8 -14.80 0.78 -2.16
N TYR A 9 -14.42 0.94 -0.91
CA TYR A 9 -14.58 2.17 -0.16
C TYR A 9 -13.24 2.85 0.06
N TYR A 10 -13.18 4.14 -0.27
CA TYR A 10 -11.99 4.96 -0.18
C TYR A 10 -12.23 6.17 0.70
N ILE A 11 -11.27 6.51 1.55
CA ILE A 11 -11.21 7.80 2.24
C ILE A 11 -9.95 8.51 1.76
N SER A 12 -10.13 9.66 1.10
CA SER A 12 -9.03 10.53 0.71
C SER A 12 -8.89 11.65 1.73
N LEU A 13 -7.70 11.75 2.33
CA LEU A 13 -7.33 12.76 3.32
C LEU A 13 -6.51 13.84 2.63
N ASN A 14 -7.11 14.99 2.36
CA ASN A 14 -6.47 16.14 1.72
C ASN A 14 -6.17 17.24 2.72
N LYS A 15 -5.48 18.30 2.29
CA LYS A 15 -5.16 19.46 3.12
C LYS A 15 -6.41 20.18 3.68
N ASP A 16 -7.49 20.19 2.90
CA ASP A 16 -8.66 21.00 3.16
C ASP A 16 -9.92 20.18 3.46
N LYS A 17 -9.90 18.89 3.12
CA LYS A 17 -11.11 18.05 3.19
C LYS A 17 -10.82 16.57 3.32
N ILE A 18 -11.79 15.86 3.88
CA ILE A 18 -11.93 14.41 3.87
C ILE A 18 -12.96 14.07 2.80
N ILE A 19 -12.64 13.13 1.91
CA ILE A 19 -13.56 12.67 0.88
C ILE A 19 -13.75 11.17 1.04
N PHE A 20 -14.97 10.75 1.30
CA PHE A 20 -15.38 9.36 1.17
C PHE A 20 -15.86 9.09 -0.25
N SER A 21 -15.47 7.97 -0.84
CA SER A 21 -15.89 7.54 -2.16
C SER A 21 -16.16 6.05 -2.20
N CYS A 22 -17.24 5.65 -2.85
CA CYS A 22 -17.56 4.26 -3.14
C CYS A 22 -17.40 4.00 -4.64
N LEU A 23 -16.57 3.02 -5.00
CA LEU A 23 -16.53 2.44 -6.34
C LEU A 23 -17.42 1.20 -6.37
N ASN A 24 -18.32 1.15 -7.33
CA ASN A 24 -19.15 -0.03 -7.57
C ASN A 24 -18.38 -1.11 -8.37
N LYS A 25 -19.02 -2.24 -8.61
CA LYS A 25 -18.47 -3.38 -9.36
C LYS A 25 -18.04 -3.04 -10.80
N GLU A 26 -18.59 -1.98 -11.39
CA GLU A 26 -18.24 -1.49 -12.73
C GLU A 26 -17.08 -0.50 -12.70
N ASN A 27 -16.43 -0.31 -11.55
CA ASN A 27 -15.38 0.69 -11.32
C ASN A 27 -15.86 2.14 -11.56
N LYS A 28 -17.13 2.41 -11.32
CA LYS A 28 -17.70 3.77 -11.35
C LYS A 28 -17.92 4.27 -9.94
N ILE A 29 -17.72 5.57 -9.72
CA ILE A 29 -18.06 6.20 -8.44
C ILE A 29 -19.58 6.21 -8.32
N SER A 30 -20.12 5.42 -7.39
CA SER A 30 -21.55 5.32 -7.10
C SER A 30 -22.00 6.25 -5.98
N PHE A 31 -21.05 6.67 -5.12
CA PHE A 31 -21.32 7.57 -4.01
C PHE A 31 -20.06 8.36 -3.66
N THR A 32 -20.24 9.64 -3.31
CA THR A 32 -19.18 10.46 -2.75
C THR A 32 -19.74 11.42 -1.72
N MET A 33 -18.98 11.66 -0.65
CA MET A 33 -19.29 12.63 0.39
C MET A 33 -18.02 13.35 0.79
N SER A 34 -18.08 14.64 1.03
CA SER A 34 -16.93 15.44 1.47
C SER A 34 -17.21 16.18 2.75
N HIS A 35 -16.19 16.28 3.61
CA HIS A 35 -16.20 17.06 4.85
C HIS A 35 -15.02 18.02 4.83
N ILE A 36 -15.28 19.31 5.04
CA ILE A 36 -14.26 20.36 5.04
C ILE A 36 -13.55 20.37 6.40
N LEU A 37 -12.23 20.39 6.40
CA LEU A 37 -11.42 20.51 7.62
C LEU A 37 -11.51 21.92 8.15
N LYS A 38 -11.88 22.09 9.44
CA LYS A 38 -12.03 23.42 10.05
C LYS A 38 -10.71 24.10 10.34
N ASN A 39 -9.70 23.32 10.76
CA ASN A 39 -8.40 23.81 11.20
C ASN A 39 -7.24 23.23 10.36
N GLY A 40 -7.53 22.85 9.11
CA GLY A 40 -6.55 22.21 8.24
C GLY A 40 -6.00 20.93 8.85
N LEU A 41 -4.71 20.67 8.65
CA LEU A 41 -4.08 19.40 9.07
C LEU A 41 -3.87 19.24 10.57
N ASN A 42 -3.92 20.30 11.35
CA ASN A 42 -3.62 20.26 12.79
C ASN A 42 -4.60 19.34 13.54
N ASN A 43 -5.85 19.31 13.11
CA ASN A 43 -6.91 18.52 13.75
C ASN A 43 -7.44 17.39 12.84
N LEU A 44 -6.66 16.95 11.87
CA LEU A 44 -7.07 15.93 10.88
C LEU A 44 -7.72 14.70 11.51
N PHE A 45 -7.18 14.21 12.61
CA PHE A 45 -7.71 13.00 13.27
C PHE A 45 -9.01 13.27 14.00
N GLU A 46 -9.15 14.44 14.64
CA GLU A 46 -10.38 14.87 15.28
C GLU A 46 -11.49 15.10 14.23
N ASP A 47 -11.14 15.75 13.12
CA ASP A 47 -12.08 15.98 12.02
C ASP A 47 -12.48 14.65 11.34
N LEU A 48 -11.56 13.67 11.23
CA LEU A 48 -11.87 12.34 10.71
C LEU A 48 -12.78 11.56 11.66
N GLU A 49 -12.55 11.64 12.97
CA GLU A 49 -13.42 11.03 13.97
C GLU A 49 -14.82 11.65 13.91
N LYS A 50 -14.89 12.96 13.84
CA LYS A 50 -16.14 13.68 13.68
C LYS A 50 -16.88 13.32 12.40
N PHE A 51 -16.14 13.19 11.29
CA PHE A 51 -16.71 12.70 10.04
C PHE A 51 -17.39 11.34 10.20
N PHE A 52 -16.77 10.39 10.89
CA PHE A 52 -17.38 9.08 11.14
C PHE A 52 -18.60 9.19 12.05
N ILE A 53 -18.53 9.96 13.15
CA ILE A 53 -19.66 10.14 14.06
C ILE A 53 -20.88 10.72 13.33
N GLU A 54 -20.67 11.73 12.51
CA GLU A 54 -21.75 12.46 11.86
C GLU A 54 -22.31 11.76 10.63
N ASN A 55 -21.49 10.97 9.88
CA ASN A 55 -21.88 10.55 8.55
C ASN A 55 -21.89 9.04 8.30
N LEU A 56 -21.20 8.23 9.12
CA LEU A 56 -21.02 6.81 8.80
C LEU A 56 -22.35 6.06 8.63
N ILE A 57 -23.28 6.27 9.55
CA ILE A 57 -24.58 5.60 9.52
C ILE A 57 -25.39 6.00 8.26
N ASP A 58 -25.34 7.26 7.88
CA ASP A 58 -26.09 7.76 6.72
C ASP A 58 -25.44 7.30 5.40
N ILE A 59 -24.12 7.19 5.37
CA ILE A 59 -23.39 6.58 4.25
C ILE A 59 -23.80 5.11 4.10
N GLU A 60 -23.77 4.33 5.16
CA GLU A 60 -24.14 2.91 5.16
C GLU A 60 -25.61 2.69 4.74
N LYS A 61 -26.52 3.52 5.25
CA LYS A 61 -27.94 3.50 4.81
C LYS A 61 -28.09 3.80 3.32
N SER A 62 -27.37 4.82 2.83
CA SER A 62 -27.42 5.22 1.43
C SER A 62 -26.86 4.15 0.50
N LEU A 63 -25.80 3.47 0.93
CA LEU A 63 -25.15 2.38 0.19
C LEU A 63 -25.88 1.04 0.35
N LYS A 64 -26.75 0.91 1.37
CA LYS A 64 -27.39 -0.36 1.81
C LYS A 64 -26.35 -1.44 2.08
N ASP A 65 -25.21 -1.06 2.61
CA ASP A 65 -24.06 -1.93 2.89
C ASP A 65 -23.30 -1.45 4.13
N PHE A 66 -22.73 -2.38 4.90
CA PHE A 66 -21.88 -2.07 6.05
C PHE A 66 -20.43 -1.94 5.63
N ILE A 67 -19.81 -0.83 6.02
CA ILE A 67 -18.42 -0.53 5.68
C ILE A 67 -17.49 -1.26 6.66
N LYS A 68 -17.00 -2.43 6.29
CA LYS A 68 -16.06 -3.23 7.10
C LYS A 68 -14.59 -3.00 6.75
N LYS A 69 -14.34 -2.54 5.53
CA LYS A 69 -13.00 -2.42 4.94
C LYS A 69 -12.89 -1.16 4.10
N ILE A 70 -11.80 -0.43 4.27
CA ILE A 70 -11.54 0.80 3.49
C ILE A 70 -10.09 0.85 3.00
N TYR A 71 -9.89 1.64 1.97
CA TYR A 71 -8.59 2.11 1.51
C TYR A 71 -8.43 3.58 1.91
N ILE A 72 -7.26 3.93 2.47
CA ILE A 72 -6.95 5.33 2.81
C ILE A 72 -6.01 5.87 1.74
N ILE A 73 -6.35 7.01 1.14
CA ILE A 73 -5.50 7.76 0.23
C ILE A 73 -5.01 9.00 1.00
N PHE A 74 -3.71 9.05 1.25
CA PHE A 74 -3.08 10.15 1.98
C PHE A 74 -2.58 11.19 0.96
N ASP A 75 -3.30 12.30 0.83
CA ASP A 75 -3.03 13.39 -0.12
C ASP A 75 -2.54 14.65 0.61
N ILE A 76 -1.48 14.46 1.38
CA ILE A 76 -0.87 15.48 2.22
C ILE A 76 0.64 15.40 2.02
N ASP A 77 1.31 16.55 1.84
CA ASP A 77 2.77 16.62 1.70
C ASP A 77 3.47 16.40 3.05
N ASN A 78 3.32 15.23 3.62
CA ASN A 78 3.91 14.83 4.90
C ASN A 78 4.54 13.43 4.81
N SER A 79 4.88 13.00 3.59
CA SER A 79 5.55 11.74 3.33
C SER A 79 7.06 11.94 3.19
N LEU A 80 7.83 11.04 3.80
CA LEU A 80 9.26 10.95 3.58
C LEU A 80 9.51 10.10 2.33
N SER A 81 10.36 10.60 1.43
CA SER A 81 10.88 9.81 0.31
C SER A 81 12.37 9.53 0.52
N ALA A 82 12.76 8.27 0.45
CA ALA A 82 14.16 7.83 0.55
C ALA A 82 14.55 7.01 -0.67
N HIS A 83 15.73 7.29 -1.23
CA HIS A 83 16.33 6.52 -2.31
C HIS A 83 17.46 5.69 -1.74
N LEU A 84 17.43 4.39 -1.97
CA LEU A 84 18.43 3.45 -1.47
C LEU A 84 18.98 2.64 -2.63
N SER A 85 20.27 2.36 -2.55
CA SER A 85 20.97 1.48 -3.49
C SER A 85 21.68 0.39 -2.70
N ILE A 86 21.54 -0.85 -3.13
CA ILE A 86 22.30 -1.98 -2.61
C ILE A 86 23.12 -2.60 -3.73
N LYS A 87 24.40 -2.81 -3.48
CA LYS A 87 25.29 -3.61 -4.33
C LYS A 87 25.47 -4.97 -3.67
N TYR A 88 25.17 -6.02 -4.42
CA TYR A 88 25.31 -7.42 -3.99
C TYR A 88 26.26 -8.16 -4.92
N LYS A 89 27.23 -8.88 -4.35
CA LYS A 89 28.11 -9.79 -5.11
C LYS A 89 27.45 -11.16 -5.15
N LEU A 90 27.27 -11.69 -6.34
CA LEU A 90 26.56 -12.93 -6.59
C LEU A 90 27.48 -14.14 -6.68
N GLU A 91 28.80 -13.94 -6.90
CA GLU A 91 29.81 -15.00 -7.06
C GLU A 91 29.34 -16.10 -8.04
N THR A 92 28.86 -15.68 -9.22
CA THR A 92 28.28 -16.54 -10.26
C THR A 92 26.94 -17.21 -9.90
N GLU A 93 26.25 -16.72 -8.85
CA GLU A 93 24.91 -17.20 -8.55
C GLU A 93 23.89 -16.77 -9.62
N LYS A 94 22.90 -17.62 -9.81
CA LYS A 94 21.78 -17.32 -10.71
C LYS A 94 20.82 -16.33 -10.05
N ILE A 95 20.60 -15.21 -10.73
CA ILE A 95 19.57 -14.26 -10.31
C ILE A 95 18.20 -14.86 -10.61
N ASN A 96 17.34 -14.86 -9.61
CA ASN A 96 15.96 -15.27 -9.72
C ASN A 96 15.07 -14.36 -8.85
N GLU A 97 13.77 -14.52 -8.99
CA GLU A 97 12.78 -13.73 -8.26
C GLU A 97 12.94 -13.83 -6.74
N ASN A 98 13.28 -15.01 -6.22
CA ASN A 98 13.48 -15.19 -4.78
C ASN A 98 14.67 -14.37 -4.28
N LYS A 99 15.78 -14.33 -5.02
CA LYS A 99 16.96 -13.53 -4.65
C LYS A 99 16.64 -12.04 -4.65
N ILE A 100 15.91 -11.57 -5.64
CA ILE A 100 15.45 -10.17 -5.68
C ILE A 100 14.57 -9.86 -4.45
N ASN A 101 13.61 -10.72 -4.14
CA ASN A 101 12.73 -10.55 -2.98
C ASN A 101 13.48 -10.56 -1.64
N GLU A 102 14.52 -11.38 -1.50
CA GLU A 102 15.41 -11.38 -0.33
C GLU A 102 16.12 -10.04 -0.17
N LEU A 103 16.69 -9.50 -1.26
CA LEU A 103 17.40 -8.22 -1.23
C LEU A 103 16.45 -7.06 -0.96
N LEU A 104 15.27 -7.05 -1.54
CA LEU A 104 14.24 -6.04 -1.26
C LEU A 104 13.79 -6.10 0.20
N THR A 105 13.63 -7.30 0.75
CA THR A 105 13.31 -7.51 2.17
C THR A 105 14.45 -7.02 3.07
N TYR A 106 15.68 -7.29 2.69
CA TYR A 106 16.86 -6.81 3.40
C TYR A 106 16.91 -5.27 3.43
N ILE A 107 16.72 -4.60 2.26
CA ILE A 107 16.68 -3.13 2.17
C ILE A 107 15.62 -2.56 3.13
N LYS A 108 14.41 -3.11 3.10
CA LYS A 108 13.30 -2.67 3.97
C LYS A 108 13.64 -2.84 5.44
N ASN A 109 14.24 -3.97 5.82
CA ASN A 109 14.63 -4.24 7.20
C ASN A 109 15.74 -3.31 7.68
N GLN A 110 16.73 -3.02 6.84
CA GLN A 110 17.78 -2.03 7.14
C GLN A 110 17.17 -0.63 7.29
N PHE A 111 16.31 -0.21 6.38
CA PHE A 111 15.62 1.07 6.50
C PHE A 111 14.84 1.19 7.81
N ASN A 112 14.03 0.19 8.16
CA ASN A 112 13.25 0.17 9.39
C ASN A 112 14.13 0.20 10.67
N LYS A 113 15.34 -0.36 10.62
CA LYS A 113 16.28 -0.35 11.74
C LYS A 113 16.81 1.07 12.03
N TYR A 114 17.04 1.86 10.98
CA TYR A 114 17.60 3.22 11.10
C TYR A 114 16.53 4.32 11.12
N SER A 115 15.33 4.03 10.66
CA SER A 115 14.21 4.95 10.57
C SER A 115 12.97 4.34 11.25
N ASN A 116 13.12 4.04 12.55
CA ASN A 116 12.11 3.33 13.35
C ASN A 116 10.82 4.12 13.57
N ASP A 117 10.83 5.44 13.37
CA ASP A 117 9.68 6.33 13.41
C ASP A 117 8.86 6.35 12.10
N GLN A 118 9.38 5.72 11.04
CA GLN A 118 8.79 5.71 9.71
C GLN A 118 8.19 4.33 9.35
N LYS A 119 7.05 4.37 8.67
CA LYS A 119 6.41 3.20 8.08
C LYS A 119 6.51 3.26 6.57
N VAL A 120 7.17 2.31 5.96
CA VAL A 120 7.20 2.18 4.49
C VAL A 120 5.79 1.87 3.99
N ILE A 121 5.25 2.74 3.15
CA ILE A 121 3.94 2.63 2.51
C ILE A 121 4.10 2.07 1.09
N HIS A 122 5.00 2.68 0.31
CA HIS A 122 5.35 2.22 -1.03
C HIS A 122 6.84 1.92 -1.14
N MET A 123 7.16 0.93 -1.95
CA MET A 123 8.53 0.58 -2.33
C MET A 123 8.54 0.27 -3.83
N THR A 124 9.28 1.06 -4.57
CA THR A 124 9.39 0.93 -6.03
C THR A 124 10.82 0.62 -6.42
N VAL A 125 11.04 -0.38 -7.25
CA VAL A 125 12.33 -0.61 -7.89
C VAL A 125 12.49 0.41 -9.02
N ILE A 126 13.50 1.28 -8.88
CA ILE A 126 13.77 2.33 -9.86
C ILE A 126 14.63 1.77 -10.97
N ARG A 127 15.69 1.03 -10.60
CA ARG A 127 16.69 0.54 -11.53
C ARG A 127 17.33 -0.76 -11.04
N VAL A 128 17.63 -1.64 -11.98
CA VAL A 128 18.39 -2.86 -11.76
C VAL A 128 19.59 -2.85 -12.68
N LEU A 129 20.80 -2.99 -12.11
CA LEU A 129 22.03 -3.13 -12.88
C LEU A 129 22.63 -4.51 -12.63
N ILE A 130 22.93 -5.23 -13.68
CA ILE A 130 23.59 -6.53 -13.66
C ILE A 130 24.92 -6.37 -14.41
N ASP A 131 26.02 -6.58 -13.70
CA ASP A 131 27.38 -6.37 -14.21
C ASP A 131 27.53 -5.02 -14.92
N GLY A 132 26.93 -3.96 -14.32
CA GLY A 132 26.97 -2.59 -14.81
C GLY A 132 25.99 -2.27 -15.94
N LYS A 133 25.20 -3.23 -16.43
CA LYS A 133 24.18 -3.02 -17.47
C LYS A 133 22.80 -2.94 -16.87
N GLU A 134 22.03 -1.95 -17.28
CA GLU A 134 20.62 -1.83 -16.87
C GLU A 134 19.76 -2.94 -17.50
N LYS A 135 18.90 -3.53 -16.69
CA LYS A 135 18.02 -4.64 -17.08
C LYS A 135 16.60 -4.41 -16.57
N ASP A 136 15.64 -4.94 -17.32
CA ASP A 136 14.25 -4.99 -16.86
C ASP A 136 14.09 -6.08 -15.80
N LEU A 137 13.47 -5.74 -14.66
CA LEU A 137 13.24 -6.65 -13.53
C LEU A 137 12.50 -7.92 -13.94
N SER A 138 11.58 -7.83 -14.89
CA SER A 138 10.74 -8.94 -15.36
C SER A 138 11.51 -9.98 -16.20
N LEU A 139 12.69 -9.62 -16.71
CA LEU A 139 13.46 -10.44 -17.65
C LEU A 139 14.70 -11.10 -17.02
N ILE A 140 14.92 -10.92 -15.71
CA ILE A 140 16.16 -11.36 -15.05
C ILE A 140 16.13 -12.86 -14.78
N ARG A 141 16.89 -13.63 -15.56
CA ARG A 141 17.13 -15.08 -15.36
C ARG A 141 18.56 -15.45 -15.76
N GLU A 142 19.54 -14.64 -15.43
CA GLU A 142 20.92 -14.83 -15.82
C GLU A 142 21.85 -15.03 -14.62
N THR A 143 23.02 -15.61 -14.84
CA THR A 143 24.12 -15.63 -13.87
C THR A 143 24.89 -14.33 -14.01
N ALA A 144 25.34 -13.79 -12.90
CA ALA A 144 26.09 -12.54 -12.87
C ALA A 144 27.02 -12.51 -11.66
N ASP A 145 27.99 -11.60 -11.71
CA ASP A 145 28.91 -11.38 -10.59
C ASP A 145 28.41 -10.27 -9.65
N ASN A 146 27.75 -9.26 -10.19
CA ASN A 146 27.30 -8.11 -9.42
C ASN A 146 25.85 -7.74 -9.76
N LEU A 147 25.06 -7.50 -8.73
CA LEU A 147 23.71 -6.98 -8.83
C LEU A 147 23.62 -5.67 -8.05
N ILE A 148 23.10 -4.61 -8.67
CA ILE A 148 22.73 -3.39 -7.99
C ILE A 148 21.23 -3.18 -8.12
N LEU A 149 20.56 -2.98 -6.98
CA LEU A 149 19.15 -2.61 -6.91
C LEU A 149 19.04 -1.20 -6.37
N GLU A 150 18.39 -0.33 -7.11
CA GLU A 150 18.01 1.01 -6.67
C GLU A 150 16.51 1.05 -6.43
N VAL A 151 16.13 1.47 -5.23
CA VAL A 151 14.74 1.51 -4.79
C VAL A 151 14.39 2.86 -4.21
N LYS A 152 13.14 3.26 -4.43
CA LYS A 152 12.51 4.40 -3.79
C LYS A 152 11.56 3.88 -2.71
N LEU A 153 11.70 4.39 -1.50
CA LEU A 153 10.78 4.16 -0.39
C LEU A 153 9.98 5.43 -0.15
N GLU A 154 8.67 5.30 0.01
CA GLU A 154 7.80 6.40 0.40
C GLU A 154 7.10 6.01 1.70
N CYS A 155 7.23 6.87 2.73
CA CYS A 155 6.95 6.54 4.11
C CYS A 155 6.02 7.55 4.76
N LEU A 156 5.27 7.11 5.77
CA LEU A 156 4.55 7.95 6.72
C LEU A 156 5.10 7.72 8.13
N LYS A 157 4.95 8.70 9.01
CA LYS A 157 5.27 8.52 10.43
C LYS A 157 4.46 7.36 11.02
N ASN A 158 5.11 6.50 11.78
CA ASN A 158 4.46 5.38 12.47
C ASN A 158 3.28 5.84 13.31
N GLN A 159 3.42 6.97 14.01
CA GLN A 159 2.35 7.56 14.80
C GLN A 159 1.11 7.86 13.96
N THR A 160 1.27 8.47 12.77
CA THR A 160 0.17 8.78 11.84
C THR A 160 -0.57 7.51 11.44
N VAL A 161 0.18 6.48 11.04
CA VAL A 161 -0.40 5.18 10.63
C VAL A 161 -1.13 4.52 11.79
N HIS A 162 -0.57 4.58 13.01
CA HIS A 162 -1.19 4.01 14.20
C HIS A 162 -2.49 4.72 14.57
N LEU A 163 -2.49 6.05 14.55
CA LEU A 163 -3.68 6.85 14.89
C LEU A 163 -4.83 6.58 13.91
N ILE A 164 -4.56 6.57 12.60
CA ILE A 164 -5.59 6.24 11.60
C ILE A 164 -6.16 4.84 11.83
N LYS A 165 -5.28 3.84 12.04
CA LYS A 165 -5.72 2.46 12.28
C LYS A 165 -6.58 2.35 13.54
N LYS A 166 -6.15 2.98 14.64
CA LYS A 166 -6.89 3.00 15.91
C LYS A 166 -8.26 3.63 15.72
N LEU A 167 -8.32 4.78 15.06
CA LEU A 167 -9.56 5.49 14.79
C LEU A 167 -10.54 4.62 13.99
N CYS A 168 -10.11 4.06 12.86
CA CYS A 168 -10.97 3.19 12.05
C CYS A 168 -11.44 1.95 12.84
N SER A 169 -10.57 1.37 13.68
CA SER A 169 -10.93 0.19 14.48
C SER A 169 -12.00 0.48 15.52
N ASN A 170 -12.10 1.71 16.05
CA ASN A 170 -13.17 2.11 16.96
C ASN A 170 -14.57 1.98 16.31
N TYR A 171 -14.63 2.10 14.99
CA TYR A 171 -15.86 1.93 14.19
C TYR A 171 -15.95 0.55 13.53
N GLN A 172 -15.15 -0.43 13.97
CA GLN A 172 -15.09 -1.78 13.41
C GLN A 172 -14.69 -1.82 11.92
N ILE A 173 -14.02 -0.77 11.45
CA ILE A 173 -13.54 -0.65 10.07
C ILE A 173 -12.06 -1.04 10.01
N SER A 174 -11.72 -2.01 9.17
CA SER A 174 -10.32 -2.39 8.89
C SER A 174 -9.77 -1.60 7.71
N ILE A 175 -8.51 -1.18 7.81
CA ILE A 175 -7.81 -0.56 6.69
C ILE A 175 -7.11 -1.66 5.88
N GLU A 176 -7.55 -1.86 4.64
CA GLU A 176 -6.93 -2.82 3.72
C GLU A 176 -5.56 -2.34 3.25
N LYS A 177 -5.46 -1.08 2.86
CA LYS A 177 -4.19 -0.46 2.44
C LYS A 177 -4.23 1.06 2.63
N ILE A 178 -3.06 1.62 2.98
CA ILE A 178 -2.81 3.06 2.91
C ILE A 178 -2.05 3.32 1.62
N LEU A 179 -2.42 4.35 0.90
CA LEU A 179 -1.85 4.78 -0.37
C LEU A 179 -1.43 6.25 -0.28
N LEU A 180 -0.34 6.62 -0.93
CA LEU A 180 0.11 8.00 -1.03
C LEU A 180 -0.31 8.58 -2.37
N ALA A 181 -1.03 9.71 -2.35
CA ALA A 181 -1.53 10.33 -3.57
C ALA A 181 -0.40 10.74 -4.52
N ASN A 182 0.73 11.23 -3.99
CA ASN A 182 1.88 11.58 -4.82
C ASN A 182 2.43 10.37 -5.57
N HIS A 183 2.50 9.20 -4.92
CA HIS A 183 2.88 7.95 -5.58
C HIS A 183 1.91 7.58 -6.71
N LEU A 184 0.62 7.64 -6.44
CA LEU A 184 -0.42 7.34 -7.42
C LEU A 184 -0.40 8.31 -8.60
N ARG A 185 -0.19 9.61 -8.36
CA ARG A 185 -0.07 10.62 -9.42
C ARG A 185 1.13 10.34 -10.32
N HIS A 186 2.30 10.07 -9.78
CA HIS A 186 3.49 9.77 -10.59
C HIS A 186 3.32 8.51 -11.43
N SER A 187 2.61 7.51 -10.92
CA SER A 187 2.43 6.23 -11.61
C SER A 187 1.30 6.26 -12.65
N TYR A 188 0.28 7.13 -12.49
CA TYR A 188 -0.97 7.05 -13.27
C TYR A 188 -1.55 8.39 -13.76
N LEU A 189 -0.86 9.54 -13.57
CA LEU A 189 -1.37 10.88 -13.88
C LEU A 189 -1.81 11.09 -15.34
N HIS A 190 -1.24 10.33 -16.28
CA HIS A 190 -1.59 10.43 -17.70
C HIS A 190 -2.89 9.71 -18.06
N GLN A 191 -3.56 9.08 -17.09
CA GLN A 191 -4.65 8.15 -17.40
C GLN A 191 -5.98 8.47 -16.70
N THR A 192 -5.97 9.20 -15.57
CA THR A 192 -7.21 9.57 -14.85
C THR A 192 -7.01 10.83 -14.01
N ASP A 193 -7.97 11.77 -14.08
CA ASP A 193 -7.96 12.99 -13.25
C ASP A 193 -8.42 12.73 -11.79
N ASN A 194 -8.96 11.55 -11.51
CA ASN A 194 -9.51 11.22 -10.20
C ASN A 194 -8.62 10.23 -9.47
N ILE A 195 -8.16 10.65 -8.28
CA ILE A 195 -7.23 9.88 -7.45
C ILE A 195 -7.78 8.50 -7.02
N VAL A 196 -9.11 8.36 -6.90
CA VAL A 196 -9.75 7.09 -6.54
C VAL A 196 -9.61 6.07 -7.68
N PHE A 197 -9.74 6.51 -8.94
CA PHE A 197 -9.49 5.63 -10.08
C PHE A 197 -8.01 5.24 -10.19
N SER A 198 -7.08 6.17 -9.93
CA SER A 198 -5.65 5.87 -9.86
C SER A 198 -5.35 4.83 -8.77
N ALA A 199 -5.96 5.00 -7.59
CA ALA A 199 -5.84 4.04 -6.49
C ALA A 199 -6.39 2.66 -6.86
N ASN A 200 -7.57 2.61 -7.47
CA ASN A 200 -8.17 1.36 -7.91
C ASN A 200 -7.34 0.63 -8.96
N LYS A 201 -6.79 1.36 -9.91
CA LYS A 201 -5.89 0.82 -10.94
C LYS A 201 -4.59 0.27 -10.33
N PHE A 202 -3.98 1.02 -9.40
CA PHE A 202 -2.83 0.57 -8.64
C PHE A 202 -3.11 -0.74 -7.89
N LEU A 203 -4.24 -0.84 -7.20
CA LEU A 203 -4.65 -2.04 -6.45
C LEU A 203 -4.96 -3.24 -7.35
N SER A 204 -5.25 -3.01 -8.62
CA SER A 204 -5.47 -4.06 -9.63
C SER A 204 -4.17 -4.62 -10.22
N GLY A 205 -3.01 -4.18 -9.73
CA GLY A 205 -1.70 -4.77 -10.09
C GLY A 205 -1.15 -4.32 -11.45
N THR A 206 -1.54 -3.16 -11.97
CA THR A 206 -1.07 -2.65 -13.26
C THR A 206 0.31 -1.97 -13.21
N SER A 207 0.96 -1.91 -12.05
CA SER A 207 2.32 -1.37 -11.89
C SER A 207 3.36 -2.48 -11.87
N ASN A 208 4.29 -2.46 -12.82
CA ASN A 208 5.30 -3.52 -12.97
C ASN A 208 6.44 -3.46 -11.95
N ASN A 209 6.71 -2.28 -11.36
CA ASN A 209 7.90 -2.05 -10.53
C ASN A 209 7.59 -1.86 -9.04
N GLU A 210 6.32 -1.92 -8.65
CA GLU A 210 5.94 -1.81 -7.25
C GLU A 210 6.11 -3.13 -6.51
N VAL A 211 6.72 -3.08 -5.33
CA VAL A 211 6.91 -4.25 -4.48
C VAL A 211 5.69 -4.44 -3.58
N PHE A 212 4.90 -5.45 -3.89
CA PHE A 212 3.76 -5.83 -3.06
C PHE A 212 4.17 -6.87 -2.02
N TRP A 213 4.05 -6.51 -0.74
CA TRP A 213 4.25 -7.45 0.36
C TRP A 213 2.95 -8.20 0.61
N THR A 214 2.88 -9.44 0.16
CA THR A 214 1.79 -10.33 0.56
C THR A 214 2.16 -10.97 1.90
N THR A 215 1.36 -10.74 2.93
CA THR A 215 1.41 -11.61 4.12
C THR A 215 0.96 -13.00 3.66
N LYS A 216 1.89 -13.95 3.60
CA LYS A 216 1.49 -15.37 3.51
C LYS A 216 0.58 -15.60 4.72
N LYS A 217 -0.72 -15.80 4.48
CA LYS A 217 -1.59 -16.34 5.54
C LYS A 217 -0.89 -17.61 6.00
N PRO A 218 -0.64 -17.81 7.31
CA PRO A 218 -0.07 -19.06 7.76
C PRO A 218 -0.98 -20.15 7.25
N ILE A 219 -0.43 -21.10 6.49
CA ILE A 219 -1.15 -22.28 6.05
C ILE A 219 -1.60 -22.93 7.35
N LYS A 220 -2.90 -22.87 7.64
CA LYS A 220 -3.48 -23.61 8.77
C LYS A 220 -3.40 -25.08 8.37
N TYR A 221 -2.29 -25.72 8.68
CA TYR A 221 -2.21 -27.18 8.64
C TYR A 221 -3.32 -27.73 9.51
N GLY A 222 -4.16 -28.57 8.96
CA GLY A 222 -5.16 -29.33 9.71
C GLY A 222 -4.46 -30.11 10.81
N PHE A 223 -5.20 -30.48 11.87
CA PHE A 223 -4.65 -31.21 13.02
C PHE A 223 -3.86 -32.45 12.58
N PHE A 224 -4.30 -33.16 11.54
CA PHE A 224 -3.66 -34.34 10.98
C PHE A 224 -2.36 -34.02 10.20
N GLU A 225 -2.29 -32.91 9.47
CA GLU A 225 -1.05 -32.49 8.75
C GLU A 225 0.06 -32.07 9.72
N LYS A 226 -0.27 -31.51 10.90
CA LYS A 226 0.69 -31.24 11.95
C LYS A 226 1.28 -32.51 12.54
N PHE A 227 0.50 -33.59 12.58
CA PHE A 227 0.95 -34.88 13.12
C PHE A 227 1.94 -35.58 12.20
N PHE A 228 1.75 -35.53 10.88
CA PHE A 228 2.67 -36.14 9.91
C PHE A 228 4.00 -35.40 9.77
N ASN A 229 4.02 -34.08 9.97
CA ASN A 229 5.28 -33.32 9.93
C ASN A 229 6.13 -33.42 11.20
N PHE A 230 5.67 -34.14 12.23
CA PHE A 230 6.41 -34.37 13.46
C PHE A 230 7.26 -35.66 13.42
N PHE A 231 7.07 -36.49 12.41
CA PHE A 231 7.74 -37.80 12.24
C PHE A 231 8.64 -37.91 11.01
N ASN A 232 8.94 -36.77 10.32
CA ASN A 232 9.92 -36.71 9.24
C ASN A 232 11.08 -35.81 9.61
#